data_70aa56a4f5e09cf523a5809fdfe64600
#
_entry.id   70aa56a4f5e09cf523a5809fdfe64600
#
_cell.length_a   1.000
_cell.length_b   1.000
_cell.length_c   1.000
_cell.angle_alpha   90.00
_cell.angle_beta   90.00
_cell.angle_gamma   90.00
#
_symmetry.space_group_name_H-M   'P 1'
#
loop_
_entity.id
_entity.type
_entity.pdbx_description
1 polymer ?
#
loop_
_entity_poly.entity_id
_entity_poly.type
_entity_poly.pdbx_seq_one_letter_code
_entity_poly.pdbx_strand_id
1 'polypeptide(L)'
;GKDLTDVVSLIKTAKGDTVHLTIAREGEKDYLEFDVERSDVAVPTVAYKMLDDEIGYIAVSEFDKVTAERFKNALAKLEEQGMEKLIIDLRNNLGGVLDTCCEMLKQMLPKGLIVYTEDKYGQRTEYTCDGNNEFKKPLAVLVNGYSASAAEIFSGAIKDYGIGTLVGTKTYGKGIVQRIVGMEDGTAVKLTVSKYFTPNGTDIHKKGIEPDVTVELDESLKNKVTVTEEE
;
A
#
# COMPACT_ATOMS: atom_id res chain seq x y z
N GLY A 1 -23.27 2.81 25.86
CA GLY A 1 -23.09 2.10 24.64
C GLY A 1 -21.94 1.10 24.76
N LYS A 2 -21.86 0.16 23.84
CA LYS A 2 -20.70 -0.76 23.73
C LYS A 2 -19.56 -0.07 22.99
N ASP A 3 -18.33 -0.50 23.26
CA ASP A 3 -17.17 -0.10 22.48
C ASP A 3 -17.31 -0.60 21.03
N LEU A 4 -16.72 0.13 20.08
CA LEU A 4 -16.76 -0.24 18.65
C LEU A 4 -16.18 -1.64 18.40
N THR A 5 -15.13 -2.00 19.11
CA THR A 5 -14.49 -3.32 19.01
C THR A 5 -15.43 -4.45 19.44
N ASP A 6 -16.22 -4.22 20.49
CA ASP A 6 -17.22 -5.18 20.96
C ASP A 6 -18.35 -5.35 19.94
N VAL A 7 -18.80 -4.25 19.32
CA VAL A 7 -19.84 -4.28 18.28
C VAL A 7 -19.35 -5.04 17.04
N VAL A 8 -18.13 -4.75 16.57
CA VAL A 8 -17.51 -5.46 15.45
C VAL A 8 -17.36 -6.96 15.77
N SER A 9 -16.94 -7.29 16.99
CA SER A 9 -16.84 -8.70 17.42
C SER A 9 -18.19 -9.40 17.39
N LEU A 10 -19.26 -8.75 17.89
CA LEU A 10 -20.61 -9.31 17.86
C LEU A 10 -21.11 -9.57 16.42
N ILE A 11 -20.86 -8.64 15.50
CA ILE A 11 -21.21 -8.80 14.09
C ILE A 11 -20.44 -9.97 13.47
N LYS A 12 -19.12 -10.06 13.72
CA LYS A 12 -18.26 -11.12 13.19
C LYS A 12 -18.57 -12.51 13.75
N THR A 13 -19.02 -12.61 15.00
CA THR A 13 -19.27 -13.88 15.69
C THR A 13 -20.75 -14.28 15.76
N ALA A 14 -21.66 -13.49 15.20
CA ALA A 14 -23.07 -13.82 15.13
C ALA A 14 -23.28 -15.20 14.47
N LYS A 15 -24.25 -15.95 14.97
CA LYS A 15 -24.60 -17.25 14.38
C LYS A 15 -25.40 -17.05 13.09
N GLY A 16 -25.10 -17.85 12.06
CA GLY A 16 -25.71 -17.77 10.74
C GLY A 16 -25.00 -16.81 9.80
N ASP A 17 -25.44 -16.73 8.57
CA ASP A 17 -24.82 -15.93 7.51
C ASP A 17 -25.38 -14.51 7.44
N THR A 18 -26.52 -14.24 8.08
CA THR A 18 -27.19 -12.93 8.08
C THR A 18 -27.13 -12.29 9.45
N VAL A 19 -26.84 -11.00 9.50
CA VAL A 19 -26.91 -10.16 10.70
C VAL A 19 -27.98 -9.11 10.53
N HIS A 20 -28.92 -9.07 11.49
CA HIS A 20 -29.95 -8.04 11.56
C HIS A 20 -29.40 -6.80 12.27
N LEU A 21 -29.46 -5.63 11.61
CA LEU A 21 -28.96 -4.36 12.11
C LEU A 21 -30.09 -3.33 12.20
N THR A 22 -30.22 -2.70 13.36
CA THR A 22 -31.09 -1.54 13.58
C THR A 22 -30.24 -0.28 13.64
N ILE A 23 -30.40 0.63 12.68
CA ILE A 23 -29.58 1.83 12.51
C ILE A 23 -30.38 3.08 12.85
N ALA A 24 -29.86 3.91 13.75
CA ALA A 24 -30.31 5.27 13.95
C ALA A 24 -29.52 6.19 13.01
N ARG A 25 -30.22 6.93 12.12
CA ARG A 25 -29.59 7.86 11.18
C ARG A 25 -30.11 9.27 11.42
N GLU A 26 -29.22 10.23 11.45
CA GLU A 26 -29.59 11.64 11.58
C GLU A 26 -30.46 12.07 10.38
N GLY A 27 -31.60 12.73 10.66
CA GLY A 27 -32.57 13.13 9.65
C GLY A 27 -33.71 12.11 9.41
N GLU A 28 -33.58 10.88 9.88
CA GLU A 28 -34.65 9.88 9.83
C GLU A 28 -35.49 9.90 11.12
N LYS A 29 -36.82 9.72 10.98
CA LYS A 29 -37.75 9.72 12.12
C LYS A 29 -37.76 8.38 12.86
N ASP A 30 -37.60 7.29 12.11
CA ASP A 30 -37.68 5.93 12.59
C ASP A 30 -36.34 5.23 12.44
N TYR A 31 -36.14 4.15 13.19
CA TYR A 31 -34.98 3.27 13.01
C TYR A 31 -35.06 2.55 11.66
N LEU A 32 -33.92 2.42 11.01
CA LEU A 32 -33.79 1.66 9.77
C LEU A 32 -33.36 0.23 10.09
N GLU A 33 -34.04 -0.75 9.51
CA GLU A 33 -33.76 -2.17 9.70
C GLU A 33 -33.08 -2.76 8.47
N PHE A 34 -31.99 -3.48 8.67
CA PHE A 34 -31.22 -4.12 7.59
C PHE A 34 -30.88 -5.57 7.95
N ASP A 35 -31.17 -6.48 7.05
CA ASP A 35 -30.63 -7.84 7.06
C ASP A 35 -29.41 -7.87 6.13
N VAL A 36 -28.22 -8.02 6.72
CA VAL A 36 -26.95 -7.99 6.00
C VAL A 36 -26.36 -9.39 5.96
N GLU A 37 -26.21 -9.95 4.77
CA GLU A 37 -25.52 -11.20 4.56
C GLU A 37 -24.01 -10.99 4.75
N ARG A 38 -23.40 -11.85 5.57
CA ARG A 38 -21.96 -11.81 5.81
C ARG A 38 -21.24 -12.57 4.73
N SER A 39 -20.27 -11.92 4.11
CA SER A 39 -19.36 -12.53 3.14
C SER A 39 -17.95 -12.03 3.36
N ASP A 40 -16.98 -12.77 2.84
CA ASP A 40 -15.61 -12.26 2.74
C ASP A 40 -15.57 -11.17 1.67
N VAL A 41 -15.44 -9.92 2.09
CA VAL A 41 -15.31 -8.77 1.20
C VAL A 41 -13.83 -8.45 1.03
N ALA A 42 -13.34 -8.63 -0.17
CA ALA A 42 -12.00 -8.18 -0.52
C ALA A 42 -12.00 -6.65 -0.65
N VAL A 43 -11.38 -5.95 0.31
CA VAL A 43 -11.21 -4.50 0.24
C VAL A 43 -10.37 -4.16 -1.01
N PRO A 44 -10.82 -3.23 -1.88
CA PRO A 44 -10.01 -2.79 -3.00
C PRO A 44 -8.74 -2.10 -2.49
N THR A 45 -7.57 -2.63 -2.86
CA THR A 45 -6.27 -2.05 -2.51
C THR A 45 -5.65 -1.26 -3.65
N VAL A 46 -6.25 -1.34 -4.83
CA VAL A 46 -5.82 -0.66 -6.05
C VAL A 46 -7.03 -0.02 -6.70
N ALA A 47 -6.98 1.29 -6.87
CA ALA A 47 -7.92 2.06 -7.69
C ALA A 47 -7.14 2.66 -8.86
N TYR A 48 -7.75 2.77 -10.05
CA TYR A 48 -7.10 3.33 -11.21
C TYR A 48 -8.07 4.09 -12.10
N LYS A 49 -7.55 5.08 -12.82
CA LYS A 49 -8.29 5.84 -13.83
C LYS A 49 -7.35 6.50 -14.82
N MET A 50 -7.85 6.84 -16.00
CA MET A 50 -7.19 7.78 -16.88
C MET A 50 -7.53 9.20 -16.40
N LEU A 51 -6.53 10.06 -16.16
CA LEU A 51 -6.74 11.46 -15.75
C LEU A 51 -7.02 12.34 -16.96
N ASP A 52 -6.19 12.23 -17.97
CA ASP A 52 -6.32 12.82 -19.29
C ASP A 52 -6.10 11.70 -20.29
N ASP A 53 -6.30 11.96 -21.57
CA ASP A 53 -6.24 10.93 -22.63
C ASP A 53 -4.93 10.08 -22.65
N GLU A 54 -3.88 10.51 -21.95
CA GLU A 54 -2.57 9.84 -21.95
C GLU A 54 -2.00 9.55 -20.55
N ILE A 55 -2.59 10.05 -19.46
CA ILE A 55 -2.02 9.92 -18.12
C ILE A 55 -2.82 8.92 -17.31
N GLY A 56 -2.26 7.72 -17.10
CA GLY A 56 -2.79 6.75 -16.17
C GLY A 56 -2.48 7.14 -14.72
N TYR A 57 -3.43 6.89 -13.83
CA TYR A 57 -3.29 7.07 -12.40
C TYR A 57 -3.67 5.78 -11.69
N ILE A 58 -2.79 5.31 -10.79
CA ILE A 58 -3.03 4.14 -9.96
C ILE A 58 -2.78 4.53 -8.50
N ALA A 59 -3.80 4.45 -7.67
CA ALA A 59 -3.68 4.57 -6.22
C ALA A 59 -3.55 3.18 -5.58
N VAL A 60 -2.57 3.01 -4.71
CA VAL A 60 -2.35 1.78 -3.95
C VAL A 60 -2.45 2.09 -2.46
N SER A 61 -3.51 1.64 -1.81
CA SER A 61 -3.79 1.94 -0.40
C SER A 61 -2.99 1.04 0.56
N GLU A 62 -2.70 -0.20 0.15
CA GLU A 62 -1.99 -1.19 0.96
C GLU A 62 -1.37 -2.28 0.08
N PHE A 63 -0.30 -2.92 0.57
CA PHE A 63 0.31 -4.10 -0.07
C PHE A 63 -0.25 -5.38 0.56
N ASP A 64 -1.44 -5.80 0.14
CA ASP A 64 -2.06 -7.07 0.54
C ASP A 64 -1.87 -8.13 -0.56
N LYS A 65 -2.23 -9.38 -0.26
CA LYS A 65 -2.04 -10.55 -1.15
C LYS A 65 -2.65 -10.38 -2.55
N VAL A 66 -3.74 -9.62 -2.65
CA VAL A 66 -4.43 -9.36 -3.92
C VAL A 66 -3.89 -8.16 -4.69
N THR A 67 -3.06 -7.31 -4.07
CA THR A 67 -2.65 -6.03 -4.63
C THR A 67 -1.79 -6.17 -5.88
N ALA A 68 -0.85 -7.14 -5.90
CA ALA A 68 0.04 -7.31 -7.05
C ALA A 68 -0.71 -7.69 -8.33
N GLU A 69 -1.69 -8.59 -8.23
CA GLU A 69 -2.54 -8.97 -9.36
C GLU A 69 -3.43 -7.81 -9.82
N ARG A 70 -4.04 -7.09 -8.87
CA ARG A 70 -4.87 -5.91 -9.18
C ARG A 70 -4.05 -4.81 -9.84
N PHE A 71 -2.84 -4.57 -9.36
CA PHE A 71 -1.92 -3.59 -9.96
C PHE A 71 -1.56 -3.97 -11.39
N LYS A 72 -1.25 -5.24 -11.65
CA LYS A 72 -0.99 -5.76 -13.00
C LYS A 72 -2.18 -5.54 -13.93
N ASN A 73 -3.38 -5.84 -13.45
CA ASN A 73 -4.61 -5.66 -14.22
C ASN A 73 -4.89 -4.18 -14.49
N ALA A 74 -4.67 -3.30 -13.51
CA ALA A 74 -4.80 -1.85 -13.67
C ALA A 74 -3.84 -1.31 -14.73
N LEU A 75 -2.55 -1.72 -14.70
CA LEU A 75 -1.58 -1.34 -15.73
C LEU A 75 -2.04 -1.77 -17.13
N ALA A 76 -2.45 -3.04 -17.28
CA ALA A 76 -2.92 -3.56 -18.56
C ALA A 76 -4.14 -2.79 -19.08
N LYS A 77 -5.10 -2.47 -18.21
CA LYS A 77 -6.28 -1.68 -18.58
C LYS A 77 -5.94 -0.24 -19.01
N LEU A 78 -5.02 0.40 -18.34
CA LEU A 78 -4.57 1.74 -18.71
C LEU A 78 -3.77 1.71 -20.02
N GLU A 79 -2.98 0.67 -20.27
CA GLU A 79 -2.29 0.47 -21.55
C GLU A 79 -3.26 0.25 -22.71
N GLU A 80 -4.32 -0.57 -22.52
CA GLU A 80 -5.41 -0.76 -23.48
C GLU A 80 -6.13 0.56 -23.81
N GLN A 81 -6.18 1.49 -22.85
CA GLN A 81 -6.77 2.84 -23.03
C GLN A 81 -5.80 3.85 -23.65
N GLY A 82 -4.56 3.46 -23.96
CA GLY A 82 -3.57 4.34 -24.60
C GLY A 82 -2.73 5.17 -23.63
N MET A 83 -2.54 4.72 -22.40
CA MET A 83 -1.67 5.40 -21.43
C MET A 83 -0.26 5.57 -21.96
N GLU A 84 0.27 6.80 -21.92
CA GLU A 84 1.66 7.15 -22.27
C GLU A 84 2.50 7.57 -21.06
N LYS A 85 1.88 7.92 -19.94
CA LYS A 85 2.52 8.37 -18.70
C LYS A 85 1.77 7.78 -17.52
N LEU A 86 2.47 7.50 -16.42
CA LEU A 86 1.87 6.88 -15.24
C LEU A 86 2.16 7.68 -13.97
N ILE A 87 1.13 7.83 -13.14
CA ILE A 87 1.25 8.29 -11.76
C ILE A 87 0.84 7.14 -10.85
N ILE A 88 1.73 6.76 -9.93
CA ILE A 88 1.44 5.81 -8.84
C ILE A 88 1.33 6.60 -7.55
N ASP A 89 0.20 6.48 -6.84
CA ASP A 89 -0.04 7.17 -5.59
C ASP A 89 0.12 6.22 -4.40
N LEU A 90 1.16 6.44 -3.60
CA LEU A 90 1.46 5.73 -2.36
C LEU A 90 1.27 6.63 -1.13
N ARG A 91 0.63 7.78 -1.26
CA ARG A 91 0.34 8.63 -0.12
C ARG A 91 -0.61 7.91 0.85
N ASN A 92 -0.34 8.01 2.15
CA ASN A 92 -1.07 7.33 3.22
C ASN A 92 -0.99 5.79 3.20
N ASN A 93 -0.16 5.20 2.36
CA ASN A 93 0.06 3.76 2.30
C ASN A 93 1.05 3.34 3.40
N LEU A 94 0.58 2.66 4.43
CA LEU A 94 1.39 2.21 5.57
C LEU A 94 2.28 0.99 5.27
N GLY A 95 2.24 0.49 4.03
CA GLY A 95 3.00 -0.68 3.59
C GLY A 95 2.15 -1.94 3.50
N GLY A 96 2.69 -3.05 3.95
CA GLY A 96 2.04 -4.37 3.90
C GLY A 96 3.03 -5.48 3.63
N VAL A 97 2.63 -6.44 2.80
CA VAL A 97 3.39 -7.66 2.50
C VAL A 97 4.57 -7.37 1.58
N LEU A 98 5.78 -7.75 2.00
CA LEU A 98 7.01 -7.55 1.22
C LEU A 98 6.96 -8.26 -0.14
N ASP A 99 6.52 -9.52 -0.16
CA ASP A 99 6.47 -10.31 -1.39
C ASP A 99 5.53 -9.66 -2.42
N THR A 100 4.40 -9.12 -1.97
CA THR A 100 3.47 -8.36 -2.83
C THR A 100 4.13 -7.11 -3.43
N CYS A 101 4.89 -6.37 -2.63
CA CYS A 101 5.66 -5.22 -3.12
C CYS A 101 6.69 -5.65 -4.17
N CYS A 102 7.41 -6.75 -3.92
CA CYS A 102 8.37 -7.30 -4.88
C CYS A 102 7.68 -7.72 -6.19
N GLU A 103 6.52 -8.38 -6.12
CA GLU A 103 5.76 -8.78 -7.33
C GLU A 103 5.27 -7.56 -8.13
N MET A 104 4.86 -6.47 -7.47
CA MET A 104 4.54 -5.22 -8.15
C MET A 104 5.79 -4.61 -8.82
N LEU A 105 6.91 -4.55 -8.11
CA LEU A 105 8.17 -4.02 -8.66
C LEU A 105 8.72 -4.85 -9.83
N LYS A 106 8.45 -6.15 -9.89
CA LYS A 106 8.75 -7.00 -11.05
C LYS A 106 7.99 -6.60 -12.34
N GLN A 107 6.90 -5.82 -12.20
CA GLN A 107 6.18 -5.22 -13.34
C GLN A 107 6.77 -3.87 -13.78
N MET A 108 7.79 -3.38 -13.08
CA MET A 108 8.30 -2.02 -13.26
C MET A 108 9.80 -1.98 -13.51
N LEU A 109 10.58 -2.75 -12.75
CA LEU A 109 12.03 -2.64 -12.70
C LEU A 109 12.72 -3.39 -13.84
N PRO A 110 13.90 -2.89 -14.29
CA PRO A 110 14.82 -3.68 -15.07
C PRO A 110 15.37 -4.85 -14.23
N LYS A 111 16.15 -5.71 -14.89
CA LYS A 111 16.84 -6.81 -14.19
C LYS A 111 17.77 -6.31 -13.11
N GLY A 112 17.61 -6.80 -11.88
CA GLY A 112 18.50 -6.45 -10.77
C GLY A 112 17.90 -6.69 -9.39
N LEU A 113 18.48 -6.04 -8.39
CA LEU A 113 18.08 -6.12 -7.00
C LEU A 113 16.86 -5.23 -6.74
N ILE A 114 15.83 -5.75 -6.10
CA ILE A 114 14.65 -4.96 -5.68
C ILE A 114 14.88 -4.35 -4.29
N VAL A 115 15.29 -5.18 -3.35
CA VAL A 115 15.51 -4.85 -1.95
C VAL A 115 16.35 -5.95 -1.33
N TYR A 116 17.12 -5.66 -0.30
CA TYR A 116 17.67 -6.69 0.55
C TYR A 116 17.38 -6.42 2.02
N THR A 117 17.34 -7.48 2.79
CA THR A 117 17.27 -7.40 4.25
C THR A 117 18.60 -7.86 4.84
N GLU A 118 19.00 -7.25 5.94
CA GLU A 118 20.23 -7.64 6.67
C GLU A 118 19.89 -7.79 8.16
N ASP A 119 20.27 -8.93 8.73
CA ASP A 119 20.09 -9.20 10.15
C ASP A 119 21.24 -8.63 11.00
N LYS A 120 21.16 -8.77 12.32
CA LYS A 120 22.19 -8.28 13.25
C LYS A 120 23.56 -8.97 13.12
N TYR A 121 23.65 -10.06 12.36
CA TYR A 121 24.89 -10.79 12.09
C TYR A 121 25.48 -10.46 10.72
N GLY A 122 24.85 -9.57 9.94
CA GLY A 122 25.23 -9.22 8.59
C GLY A 122 24.78 -10.22 7.53
N GLN A 123 23.88 -11.15 7.88
CA GLN A 123 23.34 -12.08 6.91
C GLN A 123 22.28 -11.38 6.05
N ARG A 124 22.46 -11.43 4.73
CA ARG A 124 21.58 -10.80 3.74
C ARG A 124 20.63 -11.78 3.10
N THR A 125 19.41 -11.32 2.86
CA THR A 125 18.43 -11.96 1.98
C THR A 125 18.07 -10.96 0.89
N GLU A 126 18.26 -11.34 -0.37
CA GLU A 126 18.06 -10.50 -1.53
C GLU A 126 16.78 -10.88 -2.27
N TYR A 127 16.04 -9.86 -2.73
CA TYR A 127 14.88 -10.00 -3.60
C TYR A 127 15.21 -9.35 -4.93
N THR A 128 15.04 -10.10 -6.01
CA THR A 128 15.51 -9.69 -7.34
C THR A 128 14.39 -9.67 -8.37
N CYS A 129 14.59 -8.87 -9.42
CA CYS A 129 13.77 -8.78 -10.62
C CYS A 129 14.52 -9.36 -11.82
N ASP A 130 13.82 -10.07 -12.70
CA ASP A 130 14.37 -10.62 -13.95
C ASP A 130 14.38 -9.61 -15.11
N GLY A 131 13.63 -8.50 -14.97
CA GLY A 131 13.53 -7.42 -15.96
C GLY A 131 12.62 -7.72 -17.15
N ASN A 132 11.82 -8.78 -17.09
CA ASN A 132 10.98 -9.17 -18.22
C ASN A 132 9.83 -8.18 -18.53
N ASN A 133 9.43 -7.38 -17.51
CA ASN A 133 8.31 -6.44 -17.61
C ASN A 133 8.74 -4.99 -17.31
N GLU A 134 9.94 -4.60 -17.72
CA GLU A 134 10.46 -3.27 -17.45
C GLU A 134 9.53 -2.16 -17.97
N PHE A 135 9.11 -1.25 -17.08
CA PHE A 135 8.27 -0.12 -17.43
C PHE A 135 9.14 1.03 -17.98
N LYS A 136 8.83 1.49 -19.20
CA LYS A 136 9.68 2.46 -19.95
C LYS A 136 9.02 3.81 -20.19
N LYS A 137 7.77 3.98 -19.78
CA LYS A 137 7.06 5.24 -19.94
C LYS A 137 7.39 6.21 -18.77
N PRO A 138 7.21 7.52 -18.95
CA PRO A 138 7.39 8.48 -17.85
C PRO A 138 6.56 8.10 -16.63
N LEU A 139 7.19 8.10 -15.45
CA LEU A 139 6.62 7.66 -14.19
C LEU A 139 6.82 8.71 -13.11
N ALA A 140 5.75 9.04 -12.38
CA ALA A 140 5.80 9.76 -11.13
C ALA A 140 5.24 8.89 -9.99
N VAL A 141 5.86 8.95 -8.81
CA VAL A 141 5.37 8.26 -7.60
C VAL A 141 5.09 9.29 -6.53
N LEU A 142 3.83 9.38 -6.11
CA LEU A 142 3.40 10.31 -5.06
C LEU A 142 3.62 9.66 -3.69
N VAL A 143 4.29 10.39 -2.79
CA VAL A 143 4.62 9.93 -1.44
C VAL A 143 4.35 11.01 -0.40
N ASN A 144 4.12 10.60 0.85
CA ASN A 144 4.02 11.52 1.99
C ASN A 144 4.56 10.89 3.28
N GLY A 145 4.49 11.62 4.39
CA GLY A 145 4.96 11.18 5.70
C GLY A 145 4.26 9.92 6.26
N TYR A 146 3.18 9.45 5.63
CA TYR A 146 2.49 8.20 5.96
C TYR A 146 2.83 7.07 4.97
N SER A 147 3.60 7.31 3.91
CA SER A 147 4.15 6.26 3.06
C SER A 147 5.21 5.50 3.84
N ALA A 148 4.96 4.24 4.20
CA ALA A 148 5.81 3.50 5.15
C ALA A 148 6.11 2.06 4.69
N SER A 149 7.23 1.48 5.18
CA SER A 149 7.55 0.05 5.02
C SER A 149 7.60 -0.38 3.55
N ALA A 150 6.72 -1.27 3.07
CA ALA A 150 6.67 -1.71 1.67
C ALA A 150 6.51 -0.55 0.68
N ALA A 151 5.78 0.52 1.03
CA ALA A 151 5.68 1.72 0.22
C ALA A 151 7.04 2.45 0.08
N GLU A 152 7.89 2.40 1.11
CA GLU A 152 9.25 2.96 1.06
C GLU A 152 10.20 2.07 0.26
N ILE A 153 10.02 0.74 0.31
CA ILE A 153 10.75 -0.20 -0.53
C ILE A 153 10.43 0.06 -2.00
N PHE A 154 9.14 0.19 -2.33
CA PHE A 154 8.68 0.51 -3.68
C PHE A 154 9.28 1.83 -4.18
N SER A 155 9.11 2.91 -3.42
CA SER A 155 9.60 4.24 -3.75
C SER A 155 11.13 4.28 -3.86
N GLY A 156 11.82 3.65 -2.92
CA GLY A 156 13.28 3.58 -2.89
C GLY A 156 13.85 2.83 -4.11
N ALA A 157 13.23 1.73 -4.51
CA ALA A 157 13.64 0.99 -5.70
C ALA A 157 13.44 1.81 -6.99
N ILE A 158 12.27 2.46 -7.16
CA ILE A 158 11.99 3.33 -8.31
C ILE A 158 13.04 4.46 -8.40
N LYS A 159 13.36 5.08 -7.26
CA LYS A 159 14.36 6.15 -7.18
C LYS A 159 15.77 5.66 -7.50
N ASP A 160 16.19 4.55 -6.89
CA ASP A 160 17.54 4.01 -7.07
C ASP A 160 17.83 3.58 -8.52
N TYR A 161 16.81 3.08 -9.22
CA TYR A 161 16.90 2.76 -10.65
C TYR A 161 16.73 3.98 -11.57
N GLY A 162 16.25 5.11 -11.04
CA GLY A 162 16.00 6.32 -11.83
C GLY A 162 14.91 6.17 -12.89
N ILE A 163 13.99 5.23 -12.70
CA ILE A 163 12.91 4.95 -13.66
C ILE A 163 11.66 5.81 -13.43
N GLY A 164 11.63 6.58 -12.35
CA GLY A 164 10.53 7.48 -12.03
C GLY A 164 10.97 8.61 -11.10
N THR A 165 10.13 9.65 -11.00
CA THR A 165 10.34 10.81 -10.14
C THR A 165 9.45 10.70 -8.90
N LEU A 166 10.02 10.76 -7.71
CA LEU A 166 9.27 10.82 -6.47
C LEU A 166 8.82 12.25 -6.19
N VAL A 167 7.52 12.44 -5.95
CA VAL A 167 6.90 13.74 -5.72
C VAL A 167 6.12 13.73 -4.41
N GLY A 168 6.25 14.77 -3.59
CA GLY A 168 5.52 14.91 -2.34
C GLY A 168 6.38 15.29 -1.16
N THR A 169 6.23 14.62 -0.03
CA THR A 169 7.04 14.87 1.17
C THR A 169 7.78 13.61 1.60
N LYS A 170 8.80 13.78 2.44
CA LYS A 170 9.61 12.69 2.99
C LYS A 170 8.76 11.57 3.57
N THR A 171 9.10 10.33 3.30
CA THR A 171 8.39 9.14 3.79
C THR A 171 8.66 8.87 5.29
N TYR A 172 7.94 7.92 5.86
CA TYR A 172 7.90 7.68 7.31
C TYR A 172 9.23 7.22 7.93
N GLY A 173 9.98 6.33 7.26
CA GLY A 173 11.23 5.77 7.79
C GLY A 173 11.06 4.46 8.58
N LYS A 174 10.19 3.54 8.13
CA LYS A 174 10.02 2.21 8.74
C LYS A 174 10.81 1.15 7.95
N GLY A 175 12.13 1.12 8.15
CA GLY A 175 13.05 0.21 7.46
C GLY A 175 13.38 -1.07 8.25
N ILE A 176 12.41 -1.71 8.93
CA ILE A 176 12.64 -2.90 9.76
C ILE A 176 11.68 -4.05 9.44
N VAL A 177 12.21 -5.28 9.53
CA VAL A 177 11.44 -6.52 9.50
C VAL A 177 11.13 -6.95 10.92
N GLN A 178 9.87 -7.22 11.21
CA GLN A 178 9.43 -7.72 12.50
C GLN A 178 8.81 -9.10 12.36
N ARG A 179 9.12 -9.99 13.30
CA ARG A 179 8.52 -11.32 13.42
C ARG A 179 7.72 -11.39 14.72
N ILE A 180 6.56 -12.00 14.63
CA ILE A 180 5.75 -12.36 15.80
C ILE A 180 6.08 -13.80 16.15
N VAL A 181 6.49 -14.02 17.40
CA VAL A 181 6.82 -15.34 17.96
C VAL A 181 5.77 -15.64 19.03
N GLY A 182 4.91 -16.63 18.78
CA GLY A 182 3.94 -17.10 19.75
C GLY A 182 4.62 -17.86 20.89
N MET A 183 4.09 -17.70 22.10
CA MET A 183 4.52 -18.40 23.31
C MET A 183 3.52 -19.49 23.69
N GLU A 184 3.94 -20.47 24.49
CA GLU A 184 3.08 -21.61 24.89
C GLU A 184 1.88 -21.19 25.73
N ASP A 185 1.96 -20.06 26.43
CA ASP A 185 0.88 -19.50 27.26
C ASP A 185 -0.16 -18.70 26.47
N GLY A 186 -0.06 -18.68 25.13
CA GLY A 186 -0.96 -17.93 24.23
C GLY A 186 -0.57 -16.45 24.05
N THR A 187 0.48 -15.96 24.69
CA THR A 187 1.04 -14.63 24.44
C THR A 187 1.96 -14.65 23.22
N ALA A 188 2.41 -13.48 22.77
CA ALA A 188 3.34 -13.38 21.67
C ALA A 188 4.33 -12.23 21.87
N VAL A 189 5.54 -12.38 21.32
CA VAL A 189 6.57 -11.34 21.31
C VAL A 189 6.79 -10.88 19.87
N LYS A 190 6.75 -9.57 19.64
CA LYS A 190 7.08 -8.95 18.34
C LYS A 190 8.53 -8.47 18.36
N LEU A 191 9.38 -9.11 17.58
CA LEU A 191 10.81 -8.86 17.54
C LEU A 191 11.24 -8.26 16.20
N THR A 192 12.10 -7.25 16.22
CA THR A 192 12.82 -6.78 15.04
C THR A 192 13.95 -7.78 14.74
N VAL A 193 13.94 -8.35 13.53
CA VAL A 193 14.90 -9.39 13.12
C VAL A 193 15.88 -8.93 12.05
N SER A 194 15.52 -7.95 11.21
CA SER A 194 16.35 -7.43 10.13
C SER A 194 16.00 -5.98 9.81
N LYS A 195 16.84 -5.31 9.03
CA LYS A 195 16.57 -4.02 8.41
C LYS A 195 16.39 -4.20 6.90
N TYR A 196 15.66 -3.26 6.28
CA TYR A 196 15.54 -3.13 4.84
C TYR A 196 16.55 -2.12 4.29
N PHE A 197 17.09 -2.45 3.13
CA PHE A 197 17.96 -1.55 2.35
C PHE A 197 17.46 -1.50 0.90
N THR A 198 17.49 -0.32 0.31
CA THR A 198 17.19 -0.14 -1.12
C THR A 198 18.26 -0.81 -1.99
N PRO A 199 18.07 -0.94 -3.31
CA PRO A 199 19.06 -1.53 -4.21
C PRO A 199 20.47 -0.91 -4.07
N ASN A 200 20.55 0.41 -3.87
CA ASN A 200 21.83 1.12 -3.69
C ASN A 200 22.34 1.12 -2.23
N GLY A 201 21.69 0.37 -1.33
CA GLY A 201 22.12 0.20 0.06
C GLY A 201 21.69 1.31 1.01
N THR A 202 20.68 2.11 0.67
CA THR A 202 20.16 3.12 1.58
C THR A 202 19.39 2.46 2.73
N ASP A 203 19.82 2.73 3.98
CA ASP A 203 19.08 2.35 5.20
C ASP A 203 17.86 3.26 5.36
N ILE A 204 16.69 2.71 5.16
CA ILE A 204 15.40 3.42 5.27
C ILE A 204 15.06 3.76 6.73
N HIS A 205 15.54 2.93 7.70
CA HIS A 205 15.07 3.01 9.07
C HIS A 205 15.39 4.34 9.76
N LYS A 206 14.34 5.02 10.25
CA LYS A 206 14.36 6.36 10.88
C LYS A 206 14.84 7.49 9.95
N LYS A 207 15.09 7.19 8.67
CA LYS A 207 15.54 8.18 7.69
C LYS A 207 14.45 8.49 6.66
N GLY A 208 13.68 7.49 6.24
CA GLY A 208 12.74 7.61 5.14
C GLY A 208 13.42 7.79 3.78
N ILE A 209 12.60 7.99 2.77
CA ILE A 209 13.03 8.32 1.40
C ILE A 209 12.65 9.78 1.14
N GLU A 210 13.63 10.59 0.75
CA GLU A 210 13.39 11.97 0.32
C GLU A 210 12.82 11.97 -1.10
N PRO A 211 11.74 12.75 -1.37
CA PRO A 211 11.25 12.91 -2.73
C PRO A 211 12.25 13.68 -3.59
N ASP A 212 12.16 13.52 -4.91
CA ASP A 212 12.97 14.29 -5.87
C ASP A 212 12.39 15.70 -6.05
N VAL A 213 11.06 15.82 -5.95
CA VAL A 213 10.32 17.09 -5.98
C VAL A 213 9.48 17.20 -4.73
N THR A 214 9.84 18.15 -3.87
CA THR A 214 9.08 18.42 -2.64
C THR A 214 7.82 19.22 -2.97
N VAL A 215 6.66 18.66 -2.63
CA VAL A 215 5.36 19.31 -2.74
C VAL A 215 4.59 19.04 -1.45
N GLU A 216 4.24 20.10 -0.73
CA GLU A 216 3.40 20.01 0.45
C GLU A 216 1.93 20.20 0.07
N LEU A 217 1.04 19.44 0.71
CA LEU A 217 -0.39 19.64 0.55
C LEU A 217 -0.80 20.92 1.29
N ASP A 218 -1.56 21.80 0.63
CA ASP A 218 -2.13 22.98 1.24
C ASP A 218 -2.96 22.60 2.49
N GLU A 219 -2.81 23.36 3.59
CA GLU A 219 -3.52 23.13 4.85
C GLU A 219 -5.04 23.03 4.67
N SER A 220 -5.61 23.83 3.76
CA SER A 220 -7.04 23.83 3.45
C SER A 220 -7.53 22.55 2.79
N LEU A 221 -6.64 21.76 2.24
CA LEU A 221 -6.93 20.48 1.54
C LEU A 221 -6.71 19.26 2.44
N LYS A 222 -5.97 19.38 3.55
CA LYS A 222 -5.64 18.23 4.42
C LYS A 222 -6.86 17.46 4.92
N ASN A 223 -8.00 18.13 5.08
CA ASN A 223 -9.26 17.52 5.54
C ASN A 223 -10.23 17.15 4.41
N LYS A 224 -9.83 17.34 3.14
CA LYS A 224 -10.70 17.12 1.97
C LYS A 224 -10.27 15.93 1.09
N VAL A 225 -9.17 15.25 1.45
CA VAL A 225 -8.70 14.10 0.68
C VAL A 225 -9.52 12.88 1.08
N THR A 226 -10.65 12.72 0.46
CA THR A 226 -11.40 11.47 0.40
C THR A 226 -11.05 10.79 -0.91
N VAL A 227 -10.52 9.58 -0.85
CA VAL A 227 -10.46 8.70 -2.03
C VAL A 227 -11.90 8.28 -2.30
N THR A 228 -12.54 8.88 -3.29
CA THR A 228 -13.81 8.36 -3.82
C THR A 228 -13.47 7.19 -4.71
N GLU A 229 -13.91 5.99 -4.31
CA GLU A 229 -13.97 4.83 -5.17
C GLU A 229 -14.97 5.14 -6.29
N GLU A 230 -14.51 5.15 -7.53
CA GLU A 230 -15.37 4.88 -8.68
C GLU A 230 -15.09 3.45 -9.13
N GLU A 231 -16.18 2.68 -9.26
CA GLU A 231 -16.23 1.27 -9.67
C GLU A 231 -15.58 0.97 -11.05
#